data_9eb339873bfa9cd935a471cf855a872d
#
_entry.id   9eb339873bfa9cd935a471cf855a872d
#
_cell.length_a   1.000
_cell.length_b   1.000
_cell.length_c   1.000
_cell.angle_alpha   90.00
_cell.angle_beta   90.00
_cell.angle_gamma   90.00
#
_symmetry.space_group_name_H-M   'P 1'
#
loop_
_entity.id
_entity.type
_entity.pdbx_description
1 polymer ?
#
loop_
_entity_poly.entity_id
_entity_poly.type
_entity_poly.pdbx_seq_one_letter_code
_entity_poly.pdbx_strand_id
1 'polypeptide(L)'
;MDQHLLGVYPNGVGFGNVSVRDGRMTSFYITGSATGGLAELTSTDCVRVVAYDFARNWLSYEGTAIPSSESLTHATIYESDSITSAVIHCHDSALSAMLLDRVPATSKTVAYGTPEMAYEIIRLFQISDVRNEKIFVMAGHQAGIVTFWKNLEEAFQVLMRMKRNIALH
;
A
#
# COMPACT_ATOMS: atom_id res chain seq x y z
N MET A 1 -6.02 -19.87 -7.54
CA MET A 1 -5.90 -19.97 -6.06
C MET A 1 -6.14 -18.57 -5.52
N ASP A 2 -7.19 -18.40 -4.79
CA ASP A 2 -7.53 -17.11 -4.18
C ASP A 2 -6.50 -16.81 -3.09
N GLN A 3 -5.79 -15.68 -3.20
CA GLN A 3 -4.64 -15.40 -2.32
C GLN A 3 -5.06 -14.70 -1.01
N HIS A 4 -6.34 -14.30 -0.88
CA HIS A 4 -6.90 -13.58 0.28
C HIS A 4 -6.03 -12.40 0.78
N LEU A 5 -5.33 -11.74 -0.14
CA LEU A 5 -4.43 -10.62 0.16
C LEU A 5 -5.18 -9.31 0.40
N LEU A 6 -6.36 -9.19 -0.17
CA LEU A 6 -7.35 -8.15 0.05
C LEU A 6 -8.61 -8.85 0.54
N GLY A 7 -9.41 -8.19 1.36
CA GLY A 7 -10.60 -8.86 1.86
C GLY A 7 -11.33 -8.09 2.96
N VAL A 8 -12.12 -8.83 3.71
CA VAL A 8 -12.88 -8.33 4.85
C VAL A 8 -12.62 -9.23 6.05
N TYR A 9 -12.27 -8.64 7.17
CA TYR A 9 -12.13 -9.37 8.43
C TYR A 9 -13.51 -9.88 8.94
N PRO A 10 -13.54 -10.87 9.84
CA PRO A 10 -14.81 -11.36 10.41
C PRO A 10 -15.66 -10.29 11.09
N ASN A 11 -15.07 -9.19 11.52
CA ASN A 11 -15.75 -8.04 12.09
C ASN A 11 -16.33 -7.06 11.03
N GLY A 12 -16.24 -7.38 9.73
CA GLY A 12 -16.72 -6.57 8.63
C GLY A 12 -15.79 -5.44 8.16
N VAL A 13 -14.60 -5.30 8.75
CA VAL A 13 -13.63 -4.29 8.33
C VAL A 13 -12.87 -4.77 7.10
N GLY A 14 -12.89 -3.98 6.03
CA GLY A 14 -12.09 -4.24 4.81
C GLY A 14 -10.60 -4.02 5.06
N PHE A 15 -9.77 -4.81 4.40
CA PHE A 15 -8.32 -4.68 4.43
C PHE A 15 -7.71 -4.76 3.04
N GLY A 16 -6.57 -4.07 2.89
CA GLY A 16 -5.85 -3.97 1.64
C GLY A 16 -6.47 -2.97 0.68
N ASN A 17 -5.65 -2.42 -0.17
CA ASN A 17 -6.02 -1.45 -1.21
C ASN A 17 -4.95 -1.42 -2.30
N VAL A 18 -5.35 -0.92 -3.46
CA VAL A 18 -4.44 -0.76 -4.60
C VAL A 18 -4.59 0.62 -5.20
N SER A 19 -3.51 1.14 -5.77
CA SER A 19 -3.54 2.41 -6.49
C SER A 19 -2.69 2.39 -7.74
N VAL A 20 -3.02 3.29 -8.67
CA VAL A 20 -2.23 3.53 -9.88
C VAL A 20 -2.09 5.04 -10.09
N ARG A 21 -0.88 5.48 -10.48
CA ARG A 21 -0.60 6.88 -10.79
C ARG A 21 -1.37 7.33 -12.03
N ASP A 22 -1.87 8.54 -12.01
CA ASP A 22 -2.53 9.17 -13.14
C ASP A 22 -1.47 9.78 -14.09
N GLY A 23 -0.92 8.94 -14.95
CA GLY A 23 0.12 9.34 -15.88
C GLY A 23 1.36 9.89 -15.18
N ARG A 24 1.80 11.10 -15.55
CA ARG A 24 2.95 11.80 -14.94
C ARG A 24 2.54 12.82 -13.87
N MET A 25 1.24 12.86 -13.53
CA MET A 25 0.71 13.80 -12.54
C MET A 25 1.06 13.34 -11.11
N THR A 26 0.88 14.23 -10.14
CA THR A 26 0.91 13.89 -8.71
C THR A 26 -0.35 13.17 -8.25
N SER A 27 -1.44 13.25 -9.05
CA SER A 27 -2.69 12.56 -8.81
C SER A 27 -2.57 11.05 -9.08
N PHE A 28 -3.43 10.28 -8.43
CA PHE A 28 -3.50 8.82 -8.58
C PHE A 28 -4.92 8.32 -8.29
N TYR A 29 -5.26 7.17 -8.87
CA TYR A 29 -6.48 6.44 -8.54
C TYR A 29 -6.19 5.44 -7.44
N ILE A 30 -7.10 5.33 -6.45
CA ILE A 30 -7.00 4.36 -5.36
C ILE A 30 -8.37 3.74 -5.11
N THR A 31 -8.39 2.48 -4.74
CA THR A 31 -9.62 1.78 -4.32
C THR A 31 -10.22 2.45 -3.10
N GLY A 32 -11.53 2.53 -3.08
CA GLY A 32 -12.30 3.10 -1.98
C GLY A 32 -12.22 2.25 -0.70
N SER A 33 -12.59 2.87 0.39
CA SER A 33 -12.75 2.18 1.68
C SER A 33 -13.76 1.05 1.58
N ALA A 34 -13.49 -0.07 2.26
CA ALA A 34 -14.33 -1.26 2.33
C ALA A 34 -14.55 -2.01 1.00
N THR A 35 -13.73 -1.78 -0.02
CA THR A 35 -13.83 -2.49 -1.31
C THR A 35 -13.07 -3.82 -1.34
N GLY A 36 -12.26 -4.13 -0.32
CA GLY A 36 -11.41 -5.32 -0.28
C GLY A 36 -12.15 -6.67 -0.37
N GLY A 37 -13.45 -6.71 -0.07
CA GLY A 37 -14.30 -7.91 -0.19
C GLY A 37 -15.01 -8.06 -1.53
N LEU A 38 -14.87 -7.10 -2.45
CA LEU A 38 -15.52 -7.18 -3.75
C LEU A 38 -14.76 -8.14 -4.67
N ALA A 39 -15.48 -9.04 -5.36
CA ALA A 39 -14.89 -9.95 -6.34
C ALA A 39 -14.37 -9.21 -7.58
N GLU A 40 -15.05 -8.15 -7.96
CA GLU A 40 -14.68 -7.27 -9.08
C GLU A 40 -14.86 -5.81 -8.66
N LEU A 41 -13.95 -4.97 -9.11
CA LEU A 41 -14.00 -3.52 -8.90
C LEU A 41 -14.52 -2.83 -10.17
N THR A 42 -15.32 -1.81 -9.95
CA THR A 42 -15.80 -0.90 -10.99
C THR A 42 -15.16 0.47 -10.84
N SER A 43 -15.34 1.35 -11.79
CA SER A 43 -14.84 2.73 -11.71
C SER A 43 -15.43 3.52 -10.53
N THR A 44 -16.63 3.14 -10.06
CA THR A 44 -17.29 3.78 -8.91
C THR A 44 -16.71 3.33 -7.57
N ASP A 45 -15.95 2.25 -7.54
CA ASP A 45 -15.27 1.73 -6.34
C ASP A 45 -13.89 2.35 -6.13
N CYS A 46 -13.46 3.22 -7.05
CA CYS A 46 -12.20 3.94 -6.99
C CYS A 46 -12.43 5.45 -6.93
N VAL A 47 -11.48 6.15 -6.36
CA VAL A 47 -11.44 7.61 -6.35
C VAL A 47 -10.12 8.11 -6.92
N ARG A 48 -10.12 9.31 -7.48
CA ARG A 48 -8.94 10.02 -7.93
C ARG A 48 -8.50 11.01 -6.86
N VAL A 49 -7.38 10.76 -6.21
CA VAL A 49 -6.75 11.71 -5.30
C VAL A 49 -6.05 12.78 -6.14
N VAL A 50 -6.41 14.03 -5.93
CA VAL A 50 -5.93 15.18 -6.76
C VAL A 50 -5.01 16.11 -6.00
N ALA A 51 -5.09 16.14 -4.66
CA ALA A 51 -4.20 16.90 -3.79
C ALA A 51 -4.12 16.26 -2.41
N TYR A 52 -3.03 16.49 -1.70
CA TYR A 52 -2.83 15.98 -0.33
C TYR A 52 -1.81 16.83 0.43
N ASP A 53 -1.88 16.72 1.76
CA ASP A 53 -0.96 17.37 2.69
C ASP A 53 -0.68 16.39 3.85
N PHE A 54 0.54 15.90 3.93
CA PHE A 54 0.94 14.91 4.94
C PHE A 54 0.85 15.47 6.36
N ALA A 55 1.30 16.71 6.56
CA ALA A 55 1.34 17.31 7.89
C ALA A 55 -0.07 17.55 8.47
N ARG A 56 -1.03 17.79 7.59
CA ARG A 56 -2.44 18.03 7.95
C ARG A 56 -3.27 16.76 7.99
N ASN A 57 -2.70 15.62 7.57
CA ASN A 57 -3.44 14.37 7.32
C ASN A 57 -4.68 14.60 6.44
N TRP A 58 -4.50 15.33 5.36
CA TRP A 58 -5.57 15.81 4.51
C TRP A 58 -5.37 15.40 3.06
N LEU A 59 -6.46 15.15 2.36
CA LEU A 59 -6.47 14.94 0.90
C LEU A 59 -7.74 15.51 0.27
N SER A 60 -7.66 15.81 -1.04
CA SER A 60 -8.78 16.13 -1.90
C SER A 60 -8.91 15.07 -2.99
N TYR A 61 -10.14 14.69 -3.32
CA TYR A 61 -10.39 13.62 -4.28
C TYR A 61 -11.64 13.86 -5.11
N GLU A 62 -11.71 13.18 -6.24
CA GLU A 62 -12.84 13.10 -7.15
C GLU A 62 -13.35 11.67 -7.17
N GLY A 63 -14.68 11.48 -7.19
CA GLY A 63 -15.34 10.17 -7.17
C GLY A 63 -16.43 10.09 -6.13
N THR A 64 -17.17 8.98 -6.11
CA THR A 64 -18.33 8.75 -5.22
C THR A 64 -18.01 7.90 -4.01
N ALA A 65 -16.96 7.08 -4.10
CA ALA A 65 -16.49 6.29 -2.97
C ALA A 65 -15.74 7.16 -1.93
N ILE A 66 -15.58 6.65 -0.73
CA ILE A 66 -14.70 7.24 0.28
C ILE A 66 -13.28 6.70 0.02
N PRO A 67 -12.25 7.53 -0.11
CA PRO A 67 -10.88 7.05 -0.31
C PRO A 67 -10.42 6.16 0.84
N SER A 68 -9.50 5.23 0.54
CA SER A 68 -8.85 4.44 1.58
C SER A 68 -8.16 5.34 2.61
N SER A 69 -8.21 4.97 3.88
CA SER A 69 -7.49 5.65 4.96
C SER A 69 -5.97 5.65 4.77
N GLU A 70 -5.46 4.80 3.89
CA GLU A 70 -4.04 4.70 3.55
C GLU A 70 -3.64 5.44 2.27
N SER A 71 -4.52 6.29 1.74
CA SER A 71 -4.21 7.07 0.53
C SER A 71 -2.93 7.91 0.68
N LEU A 72 -2.64 8.44 1.86
CA LEU A 72 -1.39 9.18 2.12
C LEU A 72 -0.16 8.28 2.15
N THR A 73 -0.28 7.03 2.59
CA THR A 73 0.77 6.01 2.45
C THR A 73 1.17 5.83 0.99
N HIS A 74 0.17 5.68 0.10
CA HIS A 74 0.40 5.54 -1.34
C HIS A 74 0.99 6.82 -1.95
N ALA A 75 0.47 7.99 -1.60
CA ALA A 75 0.98 9.28 -2.04
C ALA A 75 2.46 9.45 -1.70
N THR A 76 2.85 9.07 -0.48
CA THR A 76 4.24 9.16 -0.01
C THR A 76 5.20 8.31 -0.84
N ILE A 77 4.77 7.10 -1.25
CA ILE A 77 5.56 6.22 -2.10
C ILE A 77 5.75 6.86 -3.48
N TYR A 78 4.68 7.43 -4.05
CA TYR A 78 4.76 8.12 -5.33
C TYR A 78 5.69 9.34 -5.30
N GLU A 79 5.69 10.11 -4.22
CA GLU A 79 6.64 11.23 -4.07
C GLU A 79 8.09 10.75 -3.87
N SER A 80 8.27 9.65 -3.15
CA SER A 80 9.59 9.13 -2.82
C SER A 80 10.25 8.39 -3.99
N ASP A 81 9.48 7.85 -4.94
CA ASP A 81 9.97 7.13 -6.10
C ASP A 81 9.18 7.49 -7.38
N SER A 82 9.76 8.35 -8.22
CA SER A 82 9.13 8.85 -9.44
C SER A 82 8.90 7.78 -10.51
N ILE A 83 9.58 6.64 -10.43
CA ILE A 83 9.42 5.52 -11.37
C ILE A 83 8.21 4.66 -11.00
N THR A 84 7.83 4.64 -9.72
CA THR A 84 6.69 3.90 -9.24
C THR A 84 5.39 4.48 -9.79
N SER A 85 4.56 3.62 -10.41
CA SER A 85 3.25 3.98 -10.95
C SER A 85 2.12 3.11 -10.41
N ALA A 86 2.42 2.10 -9.59
CA ALA A 86 1.41 1.28 -8.92
C ALA A 86 1.88 0.88 -7.51
N VAL A 87 0.93 0.83 -6.59
CA VAL A 87 1.16 0.42 -5.19
C VAL A 87 0.07 -0.57 -4.79
N ILE A 88 0.46 -1.64 -4.11
CA ILE A 88 -0.42 -2.64 -3.51
C ILE A 88 -0.13 -2.69 -2.02
N HIS A 89 -1.13 -2.41 -1.20
CA HIS A 89 -1.13 -2.73 0.22
C HIS A 89 -1.99 -3.96 0.45
N CYS A 90 -1.46 -4.95 1.10
CA CYS A 90 -2.14 -6.21 1.38
C CYS A 90 -1.86 -6.69 2.80
N HIS A 91 -2.66 -7.66 3.26
CA HIS A 91 -2.50 -8.28 4.57
C HIS A 91 -2.26 -9.78 4.43
N ASP A 92 -1.16 -10.23 5.02
CA ASP A 92 -0.83 -11.65 5.18
C ASP A 92 0.02 -11.79 6.44
N SER A 93 -0.58 -12.27 7.53
CA SER A 93 0.07 -12.33 8.85
C SER A 93 1.29 -13.24 8.86
N ALA A 94 1.23 -14.37 8.16
CA ALA A 94 2.35 -15.30 8.11
C ALA A 94 3.51 -14.71 7.30
N LEU A 95 3.20 -14.17 6.12
CA LEU A 95 4.20 -13.55 5.26
C LEU A 95 4.82 -12.31 5.91
N SER A 96 4.00 -11.43 6.50
CA SER A 96 4.47 -10.22 7.20
C SER A 96 5.44 -10.57 8.33
N ALA A 97 5.12 -11.58 9.16
CA ALA A 97 5.99 -12.03 10.24
C ALA A 97 7.34 -12.57 9.72
N MET A 98 7.33 -13.31 8.61
CA MET A 98 8.55 -13.86 8.01
C MET A 98 9.40 -12.79 7.30
N LEU A 99 8.77 -11.73 6.80
CA LEU A 99 9.46 -10.63 6.10
C LEU A 99 10.04 -9.58 7.04
N LEU A 100 9.55 -9.47 8.28
CA LEU A 100 9.83 -8.34 9.17
C LEU A 100 11.34 -8.07 9.38
N ASP A 101 12.16 -9.12 9.40
CA ASP A 101 13.62 -9.01 9.56
C ASP A 101 14.40 -9.24 8.23
N ARG A 102 13.69 -9.30 7.10
CA ARG A 102 14.29 -9.63 5.79
C ARG A 102 14.16 -8.52 4.77
N VAL A 103 13.20 -7.63 4.95
CA VAL A 103 12.96 -6.47 4.08
C VAL A 103 12.84 -5.22 4.94
N PRO A 104 12.94 -4.01 4.36
CA PRO A 104 12.70 -2.78 5.10
C PRO A 104 11.35 -2.81 5.82
N ALA A 105 11.30 -2.27 7.03
CA ALA A 105 10.07 -2.20 7.82
C ALA A 105 9.92 -0.85 8.50
N THR A 106 8.68 -0.38 8.62
CA THR A 106 8.35 0.81 9.41
C THR A 106 8.51 0.52 10.91
N SER A 107 8.63 1.57 11.71
CA SER A 107 8.62 1.43 13.17
C SER A 107 7.32 0.80 13.67
N LYS A 108 7.40 -0.09 14.65
CA LYS A 108 6.25 -0.71 15.32
C LYS A 108 5.37 0.29 16.08
N THR A 109 5.91 1.46 16.39
CA THR A 109 5.20 2.50 17.16
C THR A 109 4.41 3.47 16.28
N VAL A 110 4.56 3.38 14.96
CA VAL A 110 3.90 4.29 14.01
C VAL A 110 2.61 3.65 13.49
N ALA A 111 1.49 4.32 13.76
CA ALA A 111 0.17 3.86 13.33
C ALA A 111 -0.08 4.18 11.84
N TYR A 112 -0.82 3.29 11.16
CA TYR A 112 -1.26 3.55 9.79
C TYR A 112 -2.25 4.72 9.71
N GLY A 113 -2.35 5.36 8.55
CA GLY A 113 -3.28 6.47 8.32
C GLY A 113 -2.93 7.75 9.09
N THR A 114 -1.69 7.91 9.51
CA THR A 114 -1.20 9.07 10.26
C THR A 114 -0.11 9.83 9.51
N PRO A 115 0.12 11.13 9.81
CA PRO A 115 1.26 11.87 9.28
C PRO A 115 2.60 11.20 9.57
N GLU A 116 2.74 10.62 10.76
CA GLU A 116 3.95 9.91 11.18
C GLU A 116 4.28 8.74 10.26
N MET A 117 3.27 8.03 9.73
CA MET A 117 3.48 6.97 8.75
C MET A 117 4.05 7.52 7.43
N ALA A 118 3.57 8.67 6.97
CA ALA A 118 4.13 9.31 5.77
C ALA A 118 5.61 9.65 5.98
N TYR A 119 5.98 10.28 7.09
CA TYR A 119 7.36 10.60 7.41
C TYR A 119 8.24 9.35 7.61
N GLU A 120 7.70 8.30 8.18
CA GLU A 120 8.40 7.02 8.35
C GLU A 120 8.71 6.35 7.00
N ILE A 121 7.78 6.40 6.05
CA ILE A 121 8.02 5.90 4.68
C ILE A 121 9.09 6.73 3.98
N ILE A 122 9.05 8.07 4.08
CA ILE A 122 10.11 8.95 3.57
C ILE A 122 11.47 8.53 4.15
N ARG A 123 11.52 8.29 5.47
CA ARG A 123 12.74 7.80 6.15
C ARG A 123 13.22 6.48 5.54
N LEU A 124 12.35 5.50 5.33
CA LEU A 124 12.72 4.23 4.69
C LEU A 124 13.36 4.43 3.32
N PHE A 125 12.80 5.31 2.50
CA PHE A 125 13.35 5.62 1.17
C PHE A 125 14.71 6.31 1.22
N GLN A 126 15.08 6.94 2.34
CA GLN A 126 16.36 7.63 2.54
C GLN A 126 17.45 6.72 3.10
N ILE A 127 17.10 5.77 3.99
CA ILE A 127 18.10 5.04 4.80
C ILE A 127 18.12 3.53 4.53
N SER A 128 17.22 3.00 3.71
CA SER A 128 17.14 1.56 3.45
C SER A 128 17.14 1.25 1.95
N ASP A 129 17.20 -0.03 1.62
CA ASP A 129 17.19 -0.51 0.23
C ASP A 129 15.75 -0.69 -0.34
N VAL A 130 14.74 -0.07 0.30
CA VAL A 130 13.34 -0.19 -0.10
C VAL A 130 13.10 0.14 -1.57
N ARG A 131 13.88 1.08 -2.11
CA ARG A 131 13.82 1.49 -3.51
C ARG A 131 14.19 0.37 -4.49
N ASN A 132 15.09 -0.53 -4.13
CA ASN A 132 15.47 -1.68 -4.94
C ASN A 132 14.60 -2.91 -4.60
N GLU A 133 14.30 -3.14 -3.34
CA GLU A 133 13.48 -4.25 -2.87
C GLU A 133 12.02 -4.17 -3.37
N LYS A 134 11.48 -2.95 -3.55
CA LYS A 134 10.09 -2.68 -3.98
C LYS A 134 9.03 -3.26 -3.05
N ILE A 135 9.40 -3.49 -1.80
CA ILE A 135 8.56 -4.05 -0.74
C ILE A 135 9.00 -3.51 0.60
N PHE A 136 8.05 -3.31 1.51
CA PHE A 136 8.31 -3.12 2.93
C PHE A 136 7.16 -3.66 3.78
N VAL A 137 7.44 -3.91 5.06
CA VAL A 137 6.44 -4.31 6.06
C VAL A 137 6.04 -3.11 6.90
N MET A 138 4.74 -2.94 7.12
CA MET A 138 4.20 -1.94 8.04
C MET A 138 4.14 -2.55 9.44
N ALA A 139 5.24 -2.48 10.19
CA ALA A 139 5.38 -3.19 11.47
C ALA A 139 4.41 -2.70 12.56
N GLY A 140 3.91 -1.46 12.48
CA GLY A 140 2.88 -0.90 13.35
C GLY A 140 1.45 -1.17 12.87
N HIS A 141 1.27 -1.86 11.74
CA HIS A 141 -0.02 -2.22 11.15
C HIS A 141 -0.10 -3.74 10.97
N GLN A 142 -1.01 -4.37 11.70
CA GLN A 142 -1.10 -5.83 11.75
C GLN A 142 -1.16 -6.45 10.35
N ALA A 143 -0.21 -7.34 10.06
CA ALA A 143 -0.08 -8.06 8.79
C ALA A 143 0.15 -7.19 7.53
N GLY A 144 0.34 -5.89 7.67
CA GLY A 144 0.48 -4.95 6.56
C GLY A 144 1.77 -5.15 5.77
N ILE A 145 1.64 -5.35 4.46
CA ILE A 145 2.74 -5.45 3.50
C ILE A 145 2.42 -4.51 2.35
N VAL A 146 3.42 -3.76 1.92
CA VAL A 146 3.29 -2.86 0.78
C VAL A 146 4.31 -3.25 -0.29
N THR A 147 3.82 -3.43 -1.51
CA THR A 147 4.66 -3.60 -2.71
C THR A 147 4.34 -2.53 -3.74
N PHE A 148 5.32 -2.17 -4.54
CA PHE A 148 5.16 -1.10 -5.53
C PHE A 148 6.10 -1.29 -6.71
N TRP A 149 5.67 -0.83 -7.88
CA TRP A 149 6.49 -0.84 -9.09
C TRP A 149 5.82 -0.03 -10.22
N LYS A 150 6.26 -0.26 -11.46
CA LYS A 150 5.83 0.49 -12.65
C LYS A 150 4.37 0.25 -13.06
N ASN A 151 3.79 -0.87 -12.65
CA ASN A 151 2.38 -1.22 -12.87
C ASN A 151 1.93 -2.24 -11.82
N LEU A 152 0.63 -2.51 -11.75
CA LEU A 152 0.06 -3.44 -10.75
C LEU A 152 0.58 -4.87 -10.91
N GLU A 153 0.76 -5.35 -12.15
CA GLU A 153 1.29 -6.70 -12.39
C GLU A 153 2.71 -6.85 -11.83
N GLU A 154 3.59 -5.90 -12.11
CA GLU A 154 4.95 -5.93 -11.59
C GLU A 154 5.01 -5.78 -10.07
N ALA A 155 4.16 -4.92 -9.47
CA ALA A 155 4.04 -4.80 -8.03
C ALA A 155 3.54 -6.11 -7.38
N PHE A 156 2.58 -6.78 -8.01
CA PHE A 156 2.09 -8.09 -7.59
C PHE A 156 3.17 -9.18 -7.71
N GLN A 157 3.97 -9.17 -8.78
CA GLN A 157 5.07 -10.12 -8.94
C GLN A 157 6.16 -9.97 -7.87
N VAL A 158 6.41 -8.76 -7.36
CA VAL A 158 7.28 -8.54 -6.18
C VAL A 158 6.77 -9.36 -5.00
N LEU A 159 5.49 -9.23 -4.67
CA LEU A 159 4.85 -9.96 -3.57
C LEU A 159 4.94 -11.48 -3.75
N MET A 160 4.60 -11.96 -4.95
CA MET A 160 4.59 -13.40 -5.25
C MET A 160 5.98 -14.02 -5.25
N ARG A 161 7.01 -13.26 -5.64
CA ARG A 161 8.41 -13.68 -5.52
C ARG A 161 8.80 -13.88 -4.05
N MET A 162 8.43 -12.96 -3.17
CA MET A 162 8.69 -13.09 -1.75
C MET A 162 7.98 -14.29 -1.11
N LYS A 163 6.71 -14.52 -1.46
CA LYS A 163 5.97 -15.72 -1.01
C LYS A 163 6.68 -17.03 -1.45
N ARG A 164 7.12 -17.11 -2.70
CA ARG A 164 7.85 -18.29 -3.19
C ARG A 164 9.19 -18.49 -2.50
N ASN A 165 9.97 -17.44 -2.31
CA ASN A 165 11.29 -17.54 -1.67
C ASN A 165 11.20 -18.03 -0.22
N ILE A 166 10.13 -17.62 0.49
CA ILE A 166 9.89 -18.07 1.87
C ILE A 166 9.40 -19.51 1.93
N ALA A 167 8.58 -19.95 0.98
CA ALA A 167 8.06 -21.31 0.93
C ALA A 167 9.15 -22.37 0.63
N LEU A 168 10.33 -21.95 0.16
CA LEU A 168 11.48 -22.83 -0.17
C LEU A 168 12.48 -22.97 0.98
N HIS A 169 12.26 -22.30 2.11
CA HIS A 169 13.10 -22.30 3.31
C HIS A 169 12.30 -22.65 4.56
#